data_c5a2b3929266ad939ae478fd5e274615
#
_entry.id   c5a2b3929266ad939ae478fd5e274615
#
_cell.length_a   1.000
_cell.length_b   1.000
_cell.length_c   1.000
_cell.angle_alpha   90.00
_cell.angle_beta   90.00
_cell.angle_gamma   90.00
#
_symmetry.space_group_name_H-M   'P 1'
#
loop_
_entity.id
_entity.type
_entity.pdbx_description
1 polymer ?
#
loop_
_entity_poly.entity_id
_entity_poly.type
_entity_poly.pdbx_seq_one_letter_code
_entity_poly.pdbx_strand_id
1 'polypeptide(L)'
;MSEKKIIVVTGATGAQGGGLARAILADPNGGFAVRAITRDPNSDASKALAALGAELVVADVDDEASLVRALDGAYGAFFVTFFWAHFSPAKEAAQVGNMARAAKAAGIKHAVWSTLEDTRRWVPLSDNRMPTLQEKFKVPHFDAKGESNARFTEAGVPTTFFHTSFYWDNFIHFGMGPKAGPDGSLAITLPMGDKKMPGIAAEDIGRCAYGVFKRPDLIGQSVGIAGEHPTGAEMAAAMSKVLGKPIAYHSVSPETYRSFGFPGADDLGNMFQFYADFEEDFGKARSVSFSRSLNPQLQSFEAWLTVNKDRIPLG
;
A
#
# COMPACT_ATOMS: atom_id res chain seq x y z
N MET A 1 24.79 11.81 -22.28
CA MET A 1 23.77 11.06 -21.53
C MET A 1 22.53 11.94 -21.47
N SER A 2 21.34 11.44 -21.82
CA SER A 2 20.09 12.20 -21.65
C SER A 2 19.89 12.52 -20.19
N GLU A 3 19.37 13.70 -19.88
CA GLU A 3 19.00 14.10 -18.53
C GLU A 3 17.93 13.12 -17.98
N LYS A 4 18.11 12.63 -16.73
CA LYS A 4 17.19 11.70 -16.12
C LYS A 4 15.87 12.41 -15.75
N LYS A 5 14.76 11.74 -15.97
CA LYS A 5 13.43 12.21 -15.54
C LYS A 5 13.30 12.11 -14.02
N ILE A 6 13.02 13.21 -13.35
CA ILE A 6 12.85 13.23 -11.89
C ILE A 6 11.48 12.63 -11.53
N ILE A 7 11.49 11.65 -10.65
CA ILE A 7 10.29 11.10 -9.96
C ILE A 7 10.32 11.59 -8.52
N VAL A 8 9.34 12.40 -8.17
CA VAL A 8 9.11 12.81 -6.77
C VAL A 8 8.37 11.72 -6.03
N VAL A 9 8.82 11.38 -4.84
CA VAL A 9 8.23 10.28 -4.04
C VAL A 9 7.77 10.81 -2.69
N THR A 10 6.45 10.84 -2.45
CA THR A 10 5.91 11.03 -1.10
C THR A 10 6.05 9.74 -0.29
N GLY A 11 6.18 9.85 1.03
CA GLY A 11 6.40 8.67 1.88
C GLY A 11 7.67 7.89 1.51
N ALA A 12 8.71 8.57 1.01
CA ALA A 12 9.94 7.96 0.52
C ALA A 12 10.71 7.16 1.59
N THR A 13 10.52 7.45 2.87
CA THR A 13 11.09 6.68 4.00
C THR A 13 10.18 5.56 4.49
N GLY A 14 8.98 5.42 3.93
CA GLY A 14 7.99 4.41 4.30
C GLY A 14 8.03 3.15 3.41
N ALA A 15 7.06 2.27 3.63
CA ALA A 15 6.98 0.96 2.99
C ALA A 15 6.95 1.03 1.45
N GLN A 16 5.98 1.72 0.88
CA GLN A 16 5.78 1.81 -0.56
C GLN A 16 6.80 2.74 -1.24
N GLY A 17 6.85 4.00 -0.78
CA GLY A 17 7.73 5.01 -1.37
C GLY A 17 9.21 4.67 -1.23
N GLY A 18 9.61 4.05 -0.11
CA GLY A 18 10.98 3.58 0.08
C GLY A 18 11.36 2.48 -0.90
N GLY A 19 10.47 1.51 -1.13
CA GLY A 19 10.66 0.48 -2.15
C GLY A 19 10.82 1.06 -3.56
N LEU A 20 9.98 2.05 -3.92
CA LEU A 20 10.09 2.74 -5.20
C LEU A 20 11.42 3.50 -5.33
N ALA A 21 11.78 4.27 -4.31
CA ALA A 21 13.03 5.04 -4.32
C ALA A 21 14.24 4.12 -4.53
N ARG A 22 14.33 3.03 -3.78
CA ARG A 22 15.38 2.03 -3.93
C ARG A 22 15.37 1.36 -5.31
N ALA A 23 14.20 1.03 -5.84
CA ALA A 23 14.09 0.40 -7.17
C ALA A 23 14.62 1.32 -8.29
N ILE A 24 14.32 2.62 -8.24
CA ILE A 24 14.85 3.60 -9.20
C ILE A 24 16.35 3.76 -9.03
N LEU A 25 16.85 3.91 -7.81
CA LEU A 25 18.27 4.12 -7.51
C LEU A 25 19.14 2.91 -7.86
N ALA A 26 18.58 1.69 -7.77
CA ALA A 26 19.25 0.46 -8.18
C ALA A 26 19.36 0.27 -9.70
N ASP A 27 18.66 1.09 -10.50
CA ASP A 27 18.70 1.03 -11.97
C ASP A 27 19.31 2.34 -12.56
N PRO A 28 20.64 2.49 -12.57
CA PRO A 28 21.29 3.71 -13.02
C PRO A 28 21.03 4.03 -14.50
N ASN A 29 20.63 3.04 -15.30
CA ASN A 29 20.33 3.18 -16.72
C ASN A 29 18.81 3.29 -17.00
N GLY A 30 17.97 3.25 -15.99
CA GLY A 30 16.52 3.28 -16.12
C GLY A 30 15.91 4.61 -16.55
N GLY A 31 16.73 5.66 -16.70
CA GLY A 31 16.29 6.97 -17.20
C GLY A 31 15.58 7.84 -16.17
N PHE A 32 15.50 7.42 -14.89
CA PHE A 32 14.86 8.16 -13.81
C PHE A 32 15.85 8.53 -12.70
N ALA A 33 15.55 9.63 -11.99
CA ALA A 33 16.18 10.05 -10.75
C ALA A 33 15.13 10.20 -9.65
N VAL A 34 15.52 10.08 -8.39
CA VAL A 34 14.62 10.18 -7.23
C VAL A 34 14.77 11.54 -6.58
N ARG A 35 13.64 12.23 -6.39
CA ARG A 35 13.50 13.30 -5.42
C ARG A 35 12.60 12.82 -4.28
N ALA A 36 13.18 12.56 -3.13
CA ALA A 36 12.50 12.01 -1.96
C ALA A 36 11.94 13.12 -1.07
N ILE A 37 10.62 13.17 -0.91
CA ILE A 37 9.98 14.07 0.05
C ILE A 37 10.13 13.49 1.45
N THR A 38 10.61 14.31 2.38
CA THR A 38 10.72 13.98 3.81
C THR A 38 10.36 15.18 4.66
N ARG A 39 9.84 14.96 5.87
CA ARG A 39 9.66 15.99 6.90
C ARG A 39 10.94 16.19 7.73
N ASP A 40 11.77 15.14 7.81
CA ASP A 40 13.04 15.17 8.52
C ASP A 40 14.19 14.62 7.63
N PRO A 41 14.96 15.52 7.01
CA PRO A 41 16.09 15.12 6.18
C PRO A 41 17.27 14.53 6.99
N ASN A 42 17.25 14.68 8.32
CA ASN A 42 18.30 14.21 9.21
C ASN A 42 18.02 12.81 9.78
N SER A 43 16.85 12.24 9.55
CA SER A 43 16.54 10.87 9.97
C SER A 43 17.46 9.87 9.27
N ASP A 44 17.74 8.73 9.92
CA ASP A 44 18.59 7.67 9.37
C ASP A 44 18.05 7.14 8.03
N ALA A 45 16.72 7.02 7.92
CA ALA A 45 16.08 6.59 6.68
C ALA A 45 16.26 7.60 5.54
N SER A 46 16.18 8.91 5.81
CA SER A 46 16.46 9.97 4.82
C SER A 46 17.92 9.96 4.40
N LYS A 47 18.85 9.89 5.36
CA LYS A 47 20.28 9.80 5.10
C LYS A 47 20.65 8.57 4.26
N ALA A 48 20.02 7.43 4.53
CA ALA A 48 20.23 6.21 3.76
C ALA A 48 19.82 6.39 2.28
N LEU A 49 18.69 7.07 2.01
CA LEU A 49 18.27 7.37 0.65
C LEU A 49 19.22 8.36 -0.06
N ALA A 50 19.69 9.39 0.65
CA ALA A 50 20.67 10.33 0.14
C ALA A 50 22.00 9.65 -0.22
N ALA A 51 22.47 8.74 0.63
CA ALA A 51 23.66 7.94 0.38
C ALA A 51 23.56 7.06 -0.87
N LEU A 52 22.35 6.64 -1.26
CA LEU A 52 22.06 5.91 -2.49
C LEU A 52 21.93 6.85 -3.72
N GLY A 53 21.95 8.17 -3.53
CA GLY A 53 21.87 9.16 -4.60
C GLY A 53 20.50 9.82 -4.79
N ALA A 54 19.58 9.72 -3.83
CA ALA A 54 18.33 10.48 -3.87
C ALA A 54 18.56 11.97 -3.52
N GLU A 55 17.92 12.87 -4.26
CA GLU A 55 17.73 14.25 -3.84
C GLU A 55 16.70 14.28 -2.68
N LEU A 56 17.04 14.87 -1.54
CA LEU A 56 16.11 15.08 -0.44
C LEU A 56 15.48 16.46 -0.51
N VAL A 57 14.15 16.54 -0.40
CA VAL A 57 13.42 17.81 -0.33
C VAL A 57 12.48 17.79 0.87
N VAL A 58 12.51 18.86 1.67
CA VAL A 58 11.60 19.02 2.81
C VAL A 58 10.25 19.52 2.30
N ALA A 59 9.21 18.69 2.48
CA ALA A 59 7.82 19.07 2.20
C ALA A 59 6.87 18.23 3.04
N ASP A 60 5.65 18.73 3.22
CA ASP A 60 4.57 18.05 3.94
C ASP A 60 3.32 17.97 3.05
N VAL A 61 2.64 16.83 3.08
CA VAL A 61 1.37 16.62 2.35
C VAL A 61 0.23 17.48 2.91
N ASP A 62 0.38 18.02 4.11
CA ASP A 62 -0.54 19.00 4.68
C ASP A 62 -0.26 20.44 4.21
N ASP A 63 0.89 20.70 3.55
CA ASP A 63 1.29 22.02 3.00
C ASP A 63 1.42 21.96 1.47
N GLU A 64 0.37 22.40 0.78
CA GLU A 64 0.33 22.45 -0.69
C GLU A 64 1.48 23.27 -1.28
N ALA A 65 1.83 24.41 -0.67
CA ALA A 65 2.90 25.26 -1.19
C ALA A 65 4.25 24.56 -1.14
N SER A 66 4.52 23.76 -0.10
CA SER A 66 5.73 22.95 -0.01
C SER A 66 5.78 21.87 -1.10
N LEU A 67 4.62 21.24 -1.39
CA LEU A 67 4.50 20.24 -2.46
C LEU A 67 4.74 20.87 -3.83
N VAL A 68 4.20 22.05 -4.12
CA VAL A 68 4.43 22.74 -5.39
C VAL A 68 5.92 22.97 -5.62
N ARG A 69 6.64 23.44 -4.60
CA ARG A 69 8.11 23.63 -4.68
C ARG A 69 8.85 22.30 -4.88
N ALA A 70 8.43 21.25 -4.16
CA ALA A 70 9.06 19.94 -4.26
C ALA A 70 8.84 19.26 -5.63
N LEU A 71 7.71 19.55 -6.29
CA LEU A 71 7.35 19.00 -7.60
C LEU A 71 7.93 19.79 -8.78
N ASP A 72 8.53 20.96 -8.54
CA ASP A 72 9.07 21.80 -9.62
C ASP A 72 10.10 21.05 -10.46
N GLY A 73 9.93 21.11 -11.79
CA GLY A 73 10.79 20.44 -12.77
C GLY A 73 10.69 18.90 -12.78
N ALA A 74 9.79 18.29 -12.00
CA ALA A 74 9.62 16.85 -12.01
C ALA A 74 8.83 16.36 -13.23
N TYR A 75 9.21 15.19 -13.75
CA TYR A 75 8.46 14.46 -14.76
C TYR A 75 7.24 13.78 -14.18
N GLY A 76 7.42 13.09 -13.07
CA GLY A 76 6.37 12.30 -12.43
C GLY A 76 6.43 12.33 -10.91
N ALA A 77 5.37 11.86 -10.30
CA ALA A 77 5.29 11.76 -8.85
C ALA A 77 4.54 10.52 -8.40
N PHE A 78 5.05 9.87 -7.36
CA PHE A 78 4.36 8.83 -6.62
C PHE A 78 3.74 9.47 -5.38
N PHE A 79 2.43 9.35 -5.26
CA PHE A 79 1.66 9.87 -4.16
C PHE A 79 1.11 8.76 -3.29
N VAL A 80 1.33 8.87 -1.99
CA VAL A 80 0.78 7.99 -0.96
C VAL A 80 0.51 8.80 0.31
N THR A 81 -0.58 8.50 0.97
CA THR A 81 -0.96 9.00 2.29
C THR A 81 -0.84 7.90 3.32
N PHE A 82 -0.82 8.27 4.59
CA PHE A 82 -0.77 7.32 5.70
C PHE A 82 -1.99 7.49 6.62
N PHE A 83 -3.12 6.90 6.22
CA PHE A 83 -4.40 6.96 6.91
C PHE A 83 -4.29 6.63 8.42
N TRP A 84 -3.50 5.62 8.76
CA TRP A 84 -3.34 5.12 10.13
C TRP A 84 -2.64 6.10 11.08
N ALA A 85 -2.07 7.20 10.59
CA ALA A 85 -1.52 8.25 11.42
C ALA A 85 -2.61 9.15 12.05
N HIS A 86 -3.81 9.18 11.46
CA HIS A 86 -4.86 10.12 11.87
C HIS A 86 -6.27 9.51 11.89
N PHE A 87 -6.51 8.36 11.27
CA PHE A 87 -7.81 7.68 11.19
C PHE A 87 -8.96 8.57 10.68
N SER A 88 -8.66 9.59 9.88
CA SER A 88 -9.60 10.61 9.43
C SER A 88 -9.75 10.61 7.90
N PRO A 89 -10.89 10.16 7.36
CA PRO A 89 -11.20 10.28 5.94
C PRO A 89 -11.16 11.73 5.42
N ALA A 90 -11.59 12.68 6.25
CA ALA A 90 -11.55 14.10 5.88
C ALA A 90 -10.11 14.61 5.71
N LYS A 91 -9.18 14.22 6.61
CA LYS A 91 -7.77 14.56 6.49
C LYS A 91 -7.13 13.86 5.30
N GLU A 92 -7.46 12.60 5.07
CA GLU A 92 -7.05 11.86 3.87
C GLU A 92 -7.42 12.62 2.59
N ALA A 93 -8.69 13.00 2.45
CA ALA A 93 -9.18 13.75 1.30
C ALA A 93 -8.53 15.14 1.14
N ALA A 94 -8.22 15.83 2.24
CA ALA A 94 -7.51 17.11 2.21
C ALA A 94 -6.06 16.95 1.69
N GLN A 95 -5.33 15.97 2.18
CA GLN A 95 -3.97 15.66 1.75
C GLN A 95 -3.93 15.29 0.26
N VAL A 96 -4.86 14.45 -0.20
CA VAL A 96 -4.97 14.10 -1.62
C VAL A 96 -5.29 15.31 -2.47
N GLY A 97 -6.17 16.20 -2.00
CA GLY A 97 -6.47 17.46 -2.66
C GLY A 97 -5.23 18.34 -2.85
N ASN A 98 -4.40 18.49 -1.80
CA ASN A 98 -3.14 19.23 -1.87
C ASN A 98 -2.19 18.61 -2.90
N MET A 99 -2.03 17.29 -2.91
CA MET A 99 -1.17 16.59 -3.87
C MET A 99 -1.65 16.76 -5.31
N ALA A 100 -2.97 16.63 -5.56
CA ALA A 100 -3.53 16.78 -6.91
C ALA A 100 -3.36 18.22 -7.45
N ARG A 101 -3.62 19.25 -6.63
CA ARG A 101 -3.44 20.65 -7.03
C ARG A 101 -1.97 20.99 -7.26
N ALA A 102 -1.08 20.54 -6.38
CA ALA A 102 0.36 20.74 -6.53
C ALA A 102 0.89 20.03 -7.78
N ALA A 103 0.44 18.80 -8.07
CA ALA A 103 0.80 18.07 -9.28
C ALA A 103 0.34 18.80 -10.55
N LYS A 104 -0.88 19.37 -10.53
CA LYS A 104 -1.39 20.21 -11.63
C LYS A 104 -0.54 21.46 -11.82
N ALA A 105 -0.25 22.18 -10.75
CA ALA A 105 0.54 23.42 -10.81
C ALA A 105 1.95 23.17 -11.34
N ALA A 106 2.60 22.08 -10.95
CA ALA A 106 3.92 21.67 -11.42
C ALA A 106 3.91 21.05 -12.83
N GLY A 107 2.75 20.79 -13.42
CA GLY A 107 2.63 20.21 -14.77
C GLY A 107 3.15 18.77 -14.85
N ILE A 108 2.95 17.97 -13.80
CA ILE A 108 3.35 16.56 -13.74
C ILE A 108 2.79 15.79 -14.94
N LYS A 109 3.64 14.98 -15.58
CA LYS A 109 3.30 14.21 -16.79
C LYS A 109 2.82 12.80 -16.48
N HIS A 110 3.16 12.24 -15.32
CA HIS A 110 2.69 10.95 -14.86
C HIS A 110 2.63 10.92 -13.32
N ALA A 111 1.45 10.98 -12.77
CA ALA A 111 1.21 10.72 -11.36
C ALA A 111 0.86 9.23 -11.15
N VAL A 112 1.43 8.60 -10.14
CA VAL A 112 1.02 7.29 -9.65
C VAL A 112 0.42 7.51 -8.26
N TRP A 113 -0.89 7.40 -8.14
CA TRP A 113 -1.62 7.56 -6.89
C TRP A 113 -1.88 6.20 -6.25
N SER A 114 -1.27 5.95 -5.09
CA SER A 114 -1.52 4.74 -4.30
C SER A 114 -2.88 4.83 -3.62
N THR A 115 -3.84 4.15 -4.18
CA THR A 115 -5.25 4.19 -3.82
C THR A 115 -5.80 2.81 -3.49
N LEU A 116 -7.10 2.77 -3.21
CA LEU A 116 -7.88 1.55 -2.96
C LEU A 116 -9.27 1.74 -3.56
N GLU A 117 -10.12 0.72 -3.47
CA GLU A 117 -11.50 0.75 -3.92
C GLU A 117 -12.37 1.62 -2.99
N ASP A 118 -13.37 2.28 -3.53
CA ASP A 118 -14.54 2.73 -2.76
C ASP A 118 -15.47 1.53 -2.58
N THR A 119 -15.41 0.90 -1.41
CA THR A 119 -16.13 -0.35 -1.12
C THR A 119 -17.65 -0.18 -1.11
N ARG A 120 -18.15 1.06 -0.99
CA ARG A 120 -19.58 1.40 -1.05
C ARG A 120 -20.21 1.09 -2.41
N ARG A 121 -19.41 0.86 -3.44
CA ARG A 121 -19.87 0.37 -4.76
C ARG A 121 -20.34 -1.07 -4.72
N TRP A 122 -19.81 -1.88 -3.80
CA TRP A 122 -20.20 -3.28 -3.57
C TRP A 122 -21.13 -3.42 -2.38
N VAL A 123 -20.89 -2.64 -1.32
CA VAL A 123 -21.66 -2.65 -0.07
C VAL A 123 -22.22 -1.24 0.16
N PRO A 124 -23.35 -0.87 -0.46
CA PRO A 124 -23.98 0.42 -0.23
C PRO A 124 -24.28 0.66 1.26
N LEU A 125 -24.41 1.92 1.66
CA LEU A 125 -24.68 2.26 3.08
C LEU A 125 -25.96 1.61 3.62
N SER A 126 -26.92 1.30 2.74
CA SER A 126 -28.17 0.59 3.09
C SER A 126 -28.00 -0.92 3.30
N ASP A 127 -26.84 -1.49 2.93
CA ASP A 127 -26.55 -2.90 3.11
C ASP A 127 -25.99 -3.14 4.53
N ASN A 128 -26.73 -3.90 5.34
CA ASN A 128 -26.41 -4.15 6.74
C ASN A 128 -25.51 -5.38 6.98
N ARG A 129 -25.01 -6.05 5.91
CA ARG A 129 -24.05 -7.16 6.06
C ARG A 129 -22.75 -6.74 6.75
N MET A 130 -22.42 -5.47 6.63
CA MET A 130 -21.22 -4.83 7.17
C MET A 130 -21.64 -3.53 7.86
N PRO A 131 -21.19 -3.25 9.10
CA PRO A 131 -21.52 -2.00 9.79
C PRO A 131 -21.01 -0.79 9.01
N THR A 132 -21.78 0.30 9.07
CA THR A 132 -21.33 1.61 8.59
C THR A 132 -20.51 2.26 9.69
N LEU A 133 -19.30 2.68 9.35
CA LEU A 133 -18.36 3.33 10.25
C LEU A 133 -18.31 4.84 9.96
N GLN A 134 -18.06 5.65 10.99
CA GLN A 134 -17.97 7.10 10.88
C GLN A 134 -19.12 7.68 10.02
N GLU A 135 -20.34 7.17 10.23
CA GLU A 135 -21.63 7.58 9.61
C GLU A 135 -21.76 7.31 8.10
N LYS A 136 -20.68 7.23 7.33
CA LYS A 136 -20.75 7.19 5.86
C LYS A 136 -19.72 6.33 5.14
N PHE A 137 -18.98 5.49 5.87
CA PHE A 137 -17.98 4.59 5.29
C PHE A 137 -18.27 3.15 5.61
N LYS A 138 -17.97 2.24 4.70
CA LYS A 138 -17.94 0.81 4.96
C LYS A 138 -16.54 0.38 5.39
N VAL A 139 -15.53 0.77 4.64
CA VAL A 139 -14.11 0.57 4.97
C VAL A 139 -13.42 1.94 4.90
N PRO A 140 -13.36 2.72 6.00
CA PRO A 140 -12.93 4.12 6.00
C PRO A 140 -11.63 4.39 5.25
N HIS A 141 -10.57 3.58 5.48
CA HIS A 141 -9.28 3.80 4.82
C HIS A 141 -9.29 3.45 3.32
N PHE A 142 -10.20 2.57 2.87
CA PHE A 142 -10.44 2.25 1.46
C PHE A 142 -11.28 3.34 0.79
N ASP A 143 -12.44 3.60 1.37
CA ASP A 143 -13.43 4.49 0.80
C ASP A 143 -12.90 5.92 0.65
N ALA A 144 -12.12 6.40 1.65
CA ALA A 144 -11.49 7.72 1.60
C ALA A 144 -10.49 7.85 0.45
N LYS A 145 -9.68 6.82 0.19
CA LYS A 145 -8.75 6.79 -0.94
C LYS A 145 -9.50 6.68 -2.27
N GLY A 146 -10.45 5.76 -2.36
CA GLY A 146 -11.26 5.53 -3.56
C GLY A 146 -12.06 6.76 -3.98
N GLU A 147 -12.72 7.43 -3.03
CA GLU A 147 -13.43 8.69 -3.26
C GLU A 147 -12.48 9.80 -3.73
N SER A 148 -11.26 9.83 -3.17
CA SER A 148 -10.26 10.85 -3.48
C SER A 148 -9.63 10.71 -4.87
N ASN A 149 -9.86 9.61 -5.62
CA ASN A 149 -9.44 9.47 -7.01
C ASN A 149 -9.96 10.62 -7.88
N ALA A 150 -11.16 11.12 -7.58
CA ALA A 150 -11.78 12.26 -8.28
C ALA A 150 -10.90 13.52 -8.23
N ARG A 151 -10.12 13.74 -7.15
CA ARG A 151 -9.26 14.92 -7.02
C ARG A 151 -8.23 15.03 -8.14
N PHE A 152 -7.60 13.92 -8.51
CA PHE A 152 -6.63 13.89 -9.61
C PHE A 152 -7.32 14.04 -10.97
N THR A 153 -8.47 13.39 -11.16
CA THR A 153 -9.24 13.45 -12.41
C THR A 153 -9.77 14.86 -12.67
N GLU A 154 -10.39 15.49 -11.67
CA GLU A 154 -10.93 16.85 -11.73
C GLU A 154 -9.83 17.89 -11.94
N ALA A 155 -8.66 17.71 -11.34
CA ALA A 155 -7.49 18.55 -11.59
C ALA A 155 -6.89 18.34 -13.00
N GLY A 156 -7.29 17.28 -13.73
CA GLY A 156 -6.75 16.94 -15.04
C GLY A 156 -5.28 16.52 -14.98
N VAL A 157 -4.85 15.86 -13.89
CA VAL A 157 -3.50 15.31 -13.75
C VAL A 157 -3.43 13.94 -14.41
N PRO A 158 -2.48 13.68 -15.33
CA PRO A 158 -2.28 12.36 -15.94
C PRO A 158 -1.91 11.33 -14.88
N THR A 159 -2.86 10.49 -14.45
CA THR A 159 -2.73 9.65 -13.25
C THR A 159 -2.98 8.19 -13.55
N THR A 160 -2.11 7.31 -13.04
CA THR A 160 -2.38 5.87 -12.86
C THR A 160 -2.87 5.64 -11.43
N PHE A 161 -4.05 5.02 -11.29
CA PHE A 161 -4.64 4.67 -10.00
C PHE A 161 -4.10 3.31 -9.57
N PHE A 162 -3.21 3.31 -8.59
CA PHE A 162 -2.40 2.16 -8.21
C PHE A 162 -2.96 1.50 -6.95
N HIS A 163 -3.64 0.36 -7.12
CA HIS A 163 -4.34 -0.37 -6.08
C HIS A 163 -3.44 -1.44 -5.48
N THR A 164 -3.09 -1.28 -4.21
CA THR A 164 -2.30 -2.28 -3.48
C THR A 164 -3.18 -3.42 -2.95
N SER A 165 -2.57 -4.46 -2.41
CA SER A 165 -3.20 -5.57 -1.70
C SER A 165 -2.71 -5.62 -0.24
N PHE A 166 -3.04 -6.67 0.51
CA PHE A 166 -2.57 -6.84 1.89
C PHE A 166 -1.04 -6.91 1.95
N TYR A 167 -0.41 -6.12 2.85
CA TYR A 167 1.05 -6.13 2.99
C TYR A 167 1.47 -7.26 3.92
N TRP A 168 2.31 -8.16 3.43
CA TRP A 168 2.88 -9.22 4.28
C TRP A 168 3.74 -8.64 5.41
N ASP A 169 4.29 -7.45 5.23
CA ASP A 169 5.04 -6.71 6.25
C ASP A 169 4.18 -6.35 7.49
N ASN A 170 2.86 -6.45 7.40
CA ASN A 170 1.96 -6.32 8.56
C ASN A 170 2.18 -7.44 9.59
N PHE A 171 2.68 -8.60 9.17
CA PHE A 171 3.07 -9.66 10.09
C PHE A 171 4.30 -9.29 10.94
N ILE A 172 5.08 -8.31 10.52
CA ILE A 172 6.24 -7.80 11.26
C ILE A 172 5.86 -6.59 12.12
N HIS A 173 5.19 -5.59 11.52
CA HIS A 173 5.08 -4.25 12.08
C HIS A 173 3.75 -3.95 12.79
N PHE A 174 2.66 -4.60 12.37
CA PHE A 174 1.31 -4.27 12.85
C PHE A 174 0.70 -5.34 13.79
N GLY A 175 1.56 -6.19 14.35
CA GLY A 175 1.13 -7.17 15.34
C GLY A 175 0.21 -8.27 14.79
N MET A 176 0.17 -8.46 13.46
CA MET A 176 -0.62 -9.51 12.81
C MET A 176 0.15 -10.84 12.70
N GLY A 177 1.42 -10.88 13.15
CA GLY A 177 2.22 -12.09 13.20
C GLY A 177 1.67 -13.15 14.14
N PRO A 178 2.29 -14.35 14.16
CA PRO A 178 1.85 -15.44 15.02
C PRO A 178 1.84 -15.04 16.50
N LYS A 179 0.72 -15.30 17.17
CA LYS A 179 0.53 -15.04 18.61
C LYS A 179 0.44 -16.35 19.37
N ALA A 180 1.00 -16.36 20.59
CA ALA A 180 0.89 -17.49 21.49
C ALA A 180 -0.51 -17.54 22.13
N GLY A 181 -1.16 -18.69 22.02
CA GLY A 181 -2.37 -19.00 22.77
C GLY A 181 -2.08 -19.33 24.25
N PRO A 182 -3.13 -19.54 25.06
CA PRO A 182 -2.97 -19.89 26.49
C PRO A 182 -2.18 -21.20 26.72
N ASP A 183 -2.18 -22.10 25.74
CA ASP A 183 -1.46 -23.38 25.74
C ASP A 183 -0.05 -23.26 25.13
N GLY A 184 0.36 -22.06 24.75
CA GLY A 184 1.67 -21.80 24.09
C GLY A 184 1.69 -22.14 22.60
N SER A 185 0.59 -22.60 22.00
CA SER A 185 0.50 -22.82 20.55
C SER A 185 0.52 -21.50 19.80
N LEU A 186 1.21 -21.45 18.65
CA LEU A 186 1.27 -20.25 17.83
C LEU A 186 0.18 -20.27 16.75
N ALA A 187 -0.49 -19.13 16.55
CA ALA A 187 -1.46 -19.00 15.48
C ALA A 187 -1.47 -17.59 14.87
N ILE A 188 -1.79 -17.50 13.56
CA ILE A 188 -2.28 -16.27 12.95
C ILE A 188 -3.81 -16.26 12.98
N THR A 189 -4.40 -15.10 13.28
CA THR A 189 -5.86 -14.96 13.41
C THR A 189 -6.36 -13.92 12.43
N LEU A 190 -7.16 -14.37 11.43
CA LEU A 190 -7.75 -13.49 10.42
C LEU A 190 -9.21 -13.89 10.16
N PRO A 191 -10.10 -12.94 9.85
CA PRO A 191 -11.51 -13.24 9.56
C PRO A 191 -11.72 -13.52 8.06
N MET A 192 -10.96 -14.47 7.50
CA MET A 192 -10.96 -14.77 6.07
C MET A 192 -11.61 -16.13 5.72
N GLY A 193 -11.98 -16.94 6.72
CA GLY A 193 -12.47 -18.28 6.43
C GLY A 193 -11.47 -19.10 5.60
N ASP A 194 -11.94 -19.69 4.54
CA ASP A 194 -11.18 -20.42 3.51
C ASP A 194 -10.86 -19.56 2.28
N LYS A 195 -11.13 -18.26 2.33
CA LYS A 195 -11.01 -17.34 1.21
C LYS A 195 -9.55 -16.95 0.94
N LYS A 196 -9.25 -16.75 -0.34
CA LYS A 196 -7.94 -16.26 -0.78
C LYS A 196 -7.82 -14.77 -0.51
N MET A 197 -6.64 -14.37 -0.09
CA MET A 197 -6.32 -12.98 0.20
C MET A 197 -5.14 -12.52 -0.68
N PRO A 198 -5.37 -11.65 -1.67
CA PRO A 198 -4.29 -11.02 -2.39
C PRO A 198 -3.34 -10.29 -1.43
N GLY A 199 -2.06 -10.65 -1.48
CA GLY A 199 -1.03 -10.05 -0.63
C GLY A 199 0.27 -9.81 -1.39
N ILE A 200 1.13 -8.93 -0.86
CA ILE A 200 2.37 -8.51 -1.49
C ILE A 200 3.40 -8.07 -0.47
N ALA A 201 4.70 -8.27 -0.76
CA ALA A 201 5.79 -7.65 -0.03
C ALA A 201 5.79 -6.12 -0.24
N ALA A 202 5.99 -5.35 0.82
CA ALA A 202 6.00 -3.87 0.72
C ALA A 202 7.07 -3.35 -0.26
N GLU A 203 8.23 -3.99 -0.31
CA GLU A 203 9.29 -3.67 -1.29
C GLU A 203 8.84 -3.87 -2.74
N ASP A 204 8.05 -4.91 -3.01
CA ASP A 204 7.55 -5.21 -4.34
C ASP A 204 6.46 -4.24 -4.81
N ILE A 205 5.74 -3.60 -3.87
CA ILE A 205 4.84 -2.48 -4.23
C ILE A 205 5.64 -1.38 -4.92
N GLY A 206 6.78 -0.98 -4.33
CA GLY A 206 7.65 0.02 -4.90
C GLY A 206 8.24 -0.38 -6.26
N ARG A 207 8.66 -1.64 -6.41
CA ARG A 207 9.17 -2.20 -7.67
C ARG A 207 8.09 -2.22 -8.76
N CYS A 208 6.86 -2.59 -8.41
CA CYS A 208 5.71 -2.51 -9.32
C CYS A 208 5.42 -1.06 -9.73
N ALA A 209 5.43 -0.11 -8.78
CA ALA A 209 5.26 1.30 -9.09
C ALA A 209 6.36 1.83 -10.04
N TYR A 210 7.61 1.36 -9.87
CA TYR A 210 8.67 1.65 -10.82
C TYR A 210 8.37 1.11 -12.23
N GLY A 211 7.83 -0.11 -12.33
CA GLY A 211 7.33 -0.68 -13.58
C GLY A 211 6.24 0.18 -14.22
N VAL A 212 5.32 0.74 -13.41
CA VAL A 212 4.27 1.65 -13.88
C VAL A 212 4.87 2.92 -14.51
N PHE A 213 5.89 3.54 -13.91
CA PHE A 213 6.53 4.72 -14.50
C PHE A 213 7.19 4.44 -15.88
N LYS A 214 7.54 3.19 -16.16
CA LYS A 214 8.04 2.74 -17.47
C LYS A 214 6.91 2.49 -18.50
N ARG A 215 5.63 2.56 -18.08
CA ARG A 215 4.43 2.22 -18.84
C ARG A 215 3.47 3.42 -18.93
N PRO A 216 3.77 4.46 -19.72
CA PRO A 216 2.90 5.63 -19.87
C PRO A 216 1.52 5.29 -20.47
N ASP A 217 1.38 4.14 -21.10
CA ASP A 217 0.10 3.57 -21.55
C ASP A 217 -0.86 3.22 -20.41
N LEU A 218 -0.38 3.16 -19.16
CA LEU A 218 -1.19 2.94 -17.96
C LEU A 218 -1.80 4.23 -17.38
N ILE A 219 -1.46 5.40 -17.93
CA ILE A 219 -2.07 6.67 -17.50
C ILE A 219 -3.59 6.63 -17.78
N GLY A 220 -4.37 7.03 -16.79
CA GLY A 220 -5.84 6.98 -16.82
C GLY A 220 -6.43 5.63 -16.42
N GLN A 221 -5.59 4.62 -16.14
CA GLN A 221 -6.04 3.28 -15.79
C GLN A 221 -5.94 3.01 -14.29
N SER A 222 -6.77 2.06 -13.82
CA SER A 222 -6.64 1.42 -12.52
C SER A 222 -5.78 0.17 -12.65
N VAL A 223 -4.75 0.07 -11.81
CA VAL A 223 -3.75 -1.00 -11.83
C VAL A 223 -3.70 -1.64 -10.46
N GLY A 224 -4.21 -2.86 -10.33
CA GLY A 224 -4.13 -3.63 -9.08
C GLY A 224 -2.94 -4.58 -9.08
N ILE A 225 -2.27 -4.70 -7.94
CA ILE A 225 -1.09 -5.54 -7.78
C ILE A 225 -1.21 -6.50 -6.59
N ALA A 226 -0.65 -7.69 -6.76
CA ALA A 226 -0.43 -8.69 -5.72
C ALA A 226 0.79 -9.54 -6.05
N GLY A 227 1.46 -10.06 -5.02
CA GLY A 227 2.51 -11.07 -5.14
C GLY A 227 1.96 -12.47 -5.25
N GLU A 228 0.93 -12.77 -4.47
CA GLU A 228 0.26 -14.05 -4.41
C GLU A 228 -1.15 -13.91 -3.81
N HIS A 229 -2.00 -14.96 -3.95
CA HIS A 229 -3.34 -15.01 -3.36
C HIS A 229 -3.48 -16.26 -2.45
N PRO A 230 -2.80 -16.32 -1.32
CA PRO A 230 -2.91 -17.46 -0.39
C PRO A 230 -4.18 -17.37 0.47
N THR A 231 -4.66 -18.52 0.92
CA THR A 231 -5.60 -18.61 2.04
C THR A 231 -4.88 -18.41 3.38
N GLY A 232 -5.62 -18.16 4.46
CA GLY A 232 -5.05 -18.09 5.81
C GLY A 232 -4.34 -19.39 6.22
N ALA A 233 -4.90 -20.54 5.83
CA ALA A 233 -4.31 -21.86 6.08
C ALA A 233 -2.98 -22.06 5.32
N GLU A 234 -2.92 -21.66 4.04
CA GLU A 234 -1.69 -21.71 3.24
C GLU A 234 -0.60 -20.80 3.81
N MET A 235 -0.98 -19.60 4.29
CA MET A 235 -0.03 -18.69 4.96
C MET A 235 0.51 -19.31 6.26
N ALA A 236 -0.32 -19.89 7.10
CA ALA A 236 0.10 -20.56 8.34
C ALA A 236 1.02 -21.75 8.05
N ALA A 237 0.72 -22.54 7.02
CA ALA A 237 1.56 -23.66 6.60
C ALA A 237 2.94 -23.17 6.09
N ALA A 238 2.99 -22.12 5.27
CA ALA A 238 4.24 -21.52 4.81
C ALA A 238 5.07 -20.94 5.98
N MET A 239 4.40 -20.23 6.92
CA MET A 239 5.06 -19.76 8.14
C MET A 239 5.61 -20.90 8.97
N SER A 240 4.85 -21.99 9.17
CA SER A 240 5.33 -23.17 9.90
C SER A 240 6.57 -23.77 9.29
N LYS A 241 6.60 -23.91 7.97
CA LYS A 241 7.72 -24.44 7.21
C LYS A 241 8.97 -23.57 7.36
N VAL A 242 8.83 -22.24 7.16
CA VAL A 242 9.99 -21.32 7.12
C VAL A 242 10.50 -20.98 8.51
N LEU A 243 9.59 -20.81 9.50
CA LEU A 243 9.96 -20.45 10.87
C LEU A 243 10.34 -21.68 11.73
N GLY A 244 10.09 -22.89 11.22
CA GLY A 244 10.45 -24.14 11.90
C GLY A 244 9.65 -24.42 13.17
N LYS A 245 8.45 -23.83 13.31
CA LYS A 245 7.54 -23.99 14.44
C LYS A 245 6.12 -24.23 13.93
N PRO A 246 5.32 -25.10 14.56
CA PRO A 246 3.91 -25.23 14.20
C PRO A 246 3.18 -23.90 14.40
N ILE A 247 2.51 -23.41 13.34
CA ILE A 247 1.69 -22.22 13.36
C ILE A 247 0.32 -22.58 12.78
N ALA A 248 -0.72 -22.39 13.58
CA ALA A 248 -2.09 -22.65 13.17
C ALA A 248 -2.71 -21.41 12.49
N TYR A 249 -3.77 -21.64 11.74
CA TYR A 249 -4.66 -20.60 11.28
C TYR A 249 -5.95 -20.64 12.09
N HIS A 250 -6.25 -19.57 12.80
CA HIS A 250 -7.51 -19.38 13.49
C HIS A 250 -8.39 -18.45 12.67
N SER A 251 -9.38 -19.01 11.99
CA SER A 251 -10.42 -18.24 11.35
C SER A 251 -11.42 -17.78 12.41
N VAL A 252 -11.69 -16.48 12.45
CA VAL A 252 -12.75 -15.89 13.29
C VAL A 252 -13.79 -15.22 12.41
N SER A 253 -14.97 -14.92 12.97
CA SER A 253 -15.92 -14.10 12.21
C SER A 253 -15.46 -12.64 12.11
N PRO A 254 -15.90 -11.88 11.09
CA PRO A 254 -15.60 -10.45 11.02
C PRO A 254 -16.08 -9.67 12.25
N GLU A 255 -17.22 -10.07 12.85
CA GLU A 255 -17.74 -9.49 14.09
C GLU A 255 -16.79 -9.70 15.27
N THR A 256 -16.26 -10.92 15.41
CA THR A 256 -15.25 -11.25 16.43
C THR A 256 -13.99 -10.43 16.23
N TYR A 257 -13.52 -10.27 14.98
CA TYR A 257 -12.32 -9.49 14.70
C TYR A 257 -12.51 -8.01 15.06
N ARG A 258 -13.65 -7.42 14.71
CA ARG A 258 -14.01 -6.04 15.10
C ARG A 258 -14.03 -5.87 16.62
N SER A 259 -14.43 -6.90 17.38
CA SER A 259 -14.52 -6.86 18.83
C SER A 259 -13.18 -6.94 19.57
N PHE A 260 -12.06 -7.17 18.88
CA PHE A 260 -10.73 -7.18 19.50
C PHE A 260 -10.30 -5.83 20.08
N GLY A 261 -10.92 -4.73 19.68
CA GLY A 261 -10.82 -3.42 20.34
C GLY A 261 -9.48 -2.71 20.20
N PHE A 262 -8.56 -3.18 19.38
CA PHE A 262 -7.37 -2.40 19.05
C PHE A 262 -7.72 -1.25 18.09
N PRO A 263 -6.93 -0.16 18.05
CA PRO A 263 -7.20 0.97 17.16
C PRO A 263 -7.34 0.54 15.70
N GLY A 264 -8.51 0.78 15.08
CA GLY A 264 -8.82 0.39 13.70
C GLY A 264 -9.31 -1.05 13.51
N ALA A 265 -9.60 -1.78 14.60
CA ALA A 265 -10.12 -3.15 14.51
C ALA A 265 -11.45 -3.25 13.73
N ASP A 266 -12.30 -2.24 13.84
CA ASP A 266 -13.56 -2.10 13.12
C ASP A 266 -13.34 -1.90 11.61
N ASP A 267 -12.46 -0.99 11.23
CA ASP A 267 -12.08 -0.72 9.84
C ASP A 267 -11.41 -1.97 9.20
N LEU A 268 -10.44 -2.58 9.89
CA LEU A 268 -9.78 -3.80 9.40
C LEU A 268 -10.73 -5.00 9.34
N GLY A 269 -11.64 -5.15 10.31
CA GLY A 269 -12.64 -6.20 10.29
C GLY A 269 -13.59 -6.07 9.09
N ASN A 270 -13.99 -4.84 8.75
CA ASN A 270 -14.75 -4.54 7.55
C ASN A 270 -13.94 -4.79 6.27
N MET A 271 -12.66 -4.42 6.26
CA MET A 271 -11.76 -4.68 5.13
C MET A 271 -11.64 -6.19 4.83
N PHE A 272 -11.37 -7.00 5.85
CA PHE A 272 -11.26 -8.44 5.66
C PHE A 272 -12.60 -9.06 5.26
N GLN A 273 -13.73 -8.58 5.81
CA GLN A 273 -15.05 -9.01 5.36
C GLN A 273 -15.27 -8.68 3.89
N PHE A 274 -14.89 -7.47 3.45
CA PHE A 274 -14.95 -7.08 2.05
C PHE A 274 -14.10 -8.02 1.17
N TYR A 275 -12.89 -8.35 1.59
CA TYR A 275 -12.03 -9.30 0.85
C TYR A 275 -12.68 -10.68 0.73
N ALA A 276 -13.30 -11.17 1.80
CA ALA A 276 -13.94 -12.47 1.81
C ALA A 276 -15.24 -12.51 0.99
N ASP A 277 -16.09 -11.50 1.15
CA ASP A 277 -17.39 -11.42 0.47
C ASP A 277 -17.25 -11.20 -1.05
N PHE A 278 -16.18 -10.51 -1.47
CA PHE A 278 -15.90 -10.15 -2.86
C PHE A 278 -14.56 -10.70 -3.36
N GLU A 279 -14.19 -11.90 -2.89
CA GLU A 279 -12.94 -12.58 -3.20
C GLU A 279 -12.59 -12.60 -4.68
N GLU A 280 -13.58 -12.93 -5.53
CA GLU A 280 -13.38 -13.04 -6.97
C GLU A 280 -13.07 -11.68 -7.61
N ASP A 281 -13.86 -10.65 -7.30
CA ASP A 281 -13.69 -9.32 -7.87
C ASP A 281 -12.39 -8.69 -7.41
N PHE A 282 -12.11 -8.78 -6.09
CA PHE A 282 -10.89 -8.25 -5.50
C PHE A 282 -9.64 -8.97 -6.02
N GLY A 283 -9.71 -10.30 -6.17
CA GLY A 283 -8.63 -11.12 -6.71
C GLY A 283 -8.40 -10.88 -8.20
N LYS A 284 -9.45 -10.80 -9.02
CA LYS A 284 -9.36 -10.51 -10.46
C LYS A 284 -8.71 -9.14 -10.73
N ALA A 285 -9.03 -8.14 -9.89
CA ALA A 285 -8.45 -6.81 -9.99
C ALA A 285 -6.93 -6.78 -9.69
N ARG A 286 -6.37 -7.83 -9.08
CA ARG A 286 -4.97 -7.91 -8.62
C ARG A 286 -4.23 -9.11 -9.22
N SER A 287 -4.10 -9.10 -10.54
CA SER A 287 -3.43 -10.18 -11.29
C SER A 287 -1.94 -10.31 -10.94
N VAL A 288 -1.55 -11.47 -10.43
CA VAL A 288 -0.14 -11.80 -10.13
C VAL A 288 0.71 -11.78 -11.41
N SER A 289 0.18 -12.26 -12.53
CA SER A 289 0.91 -12.24 -13.81
C SER A 289 1.14 -10.82 -14.30
N PHE A 290 0.16 -9.93 -14.13
CA PHE A 290 0.33 -8.51 -14.46
C PHE A 290 1.34 -7.85 -13.52
N SER A 291 1.26 -8.09 -12.21
CA SER A 291 2.24 -7.60 -11.24
C SER A 291 3.67 -8.04 -11.60
N ARG A 292 3.84 -9.29 -12.04
CA ARG A 292 5.12 -9.83 -12.50
C ARG A 292 5.61 -9.16 -13.79
N SER A 293 4.73 -8.70 -14.66
CA SER A 293 5.11 -7.92 -15.84
C SER A 293 5.66 -6.53 -15.49
N LEU A 294 5.23 -5.95 -14.35
CA LEU A 294 5.75 -4.70 -13.81
C LEU A 294 7.04 -4.91 -13.00
N ASN A 295 7.12 -6.02 -12.26
CA ASN A 295 8.27 -6.41 -11.43
C ASN A 295 8.63 -7.89 -11.67
N PRO A 296 9.60 -8.17 -12.57
CA PRO A 296 10.03 -9.55 -12.83
C PRO A 296 10.59 -10.29 -11.60
N GLN A 297 11.01 -9.56 -10.55
CA GLN A 297 11.53 -10.10 -9.29
C GLN A 297 10.44 -10.24 -8.22
N LEU A 298 9.16 -10.25 -8.62
CA LEU A 298 8.02 -10.36 -7.70
C LEU A 298 8.13 -11.59 -6.81
N GLN A 299 8.12 -11.39 -5.50
CA GLN A 299 8.25 -12.44 -4.50
C GLN A 299 6.94 -13.23 -4.34
N SER A 300 7.05 -14.52 -4.04
CA SER A 300 5.98 -15.31 -3.41
C SER A 300 5.98 -15.04 -1.89
N PHE A 301 4.92 -15.45 -1.21
CA PHE A 301 4.84 -15.34 0.25
C PHE A 301 5.97 -16.11 0.96
N GLU A 302 6.26 -17.33 0.49
CA GLU A 302 7.34 -18.14 1.05
C GLU A 302 8.73 -17.50 0.82
N ALA A 303 8.97 -16.90 -0.35
CA ALA A 303 10.20 -16.19 -0.63
C ALA A 303 10.37 -14.97 0.28
N TRP A 304 9.31 -14.18 0.48
CA TRP A 304 9.30 -13.06 1.41
C TRP A 304 9.55 -13.52 2.86
N LEU A 305 8.89 -14.60 3.30
CA LEU A 305 9.09 -15.18 4.63
C LEU A 305 10.55 -15.58 4.85
N THR A 306 11.16 -16.23 3.86
CA THR A 306 12.56 -16.70 3.95
C THR A 306 13.53 -15.55 4.22
N VAL A 307 13.32 -14.41 3.58
CA VAL A 307 14.15 -13.20 3.76
C VAL A 307 13.87 -12.52 5.10
N ASN A 308 12.63 -12.60 5.60
CA ASN A 308 12.17 -11.81 6.75
C ASN A 308 11.94 -12.63 8.03
N LYS A 309 12.25 -13.93 8.03
CA LYS A 309 11.94 -14.86 9.13
C LYS A 309 12.39 -14.38 10.52
N ASP A 310 13.58 -13.79 10.58
CA ASP A 310 14.17 -13.32 11.85
C ASP A 310 13.56 -11.98 12.33
N ARG A 311 12.71 -11.36 11.53
CA ARG A 311 12.02 -10.11 11.85
C ARG A 311 10.57 -10.33 12.28
N ILE A 312 10.04 -11.56 12.10
CA ILE A 312 8.64 -11.87 12.45
C ILE A 312 8.58 -12.15 13.95
N PRO A 313 7.86 -11.35 14.75
CA PRO A 313 7.72 -11.61 16.17
C PRO A 313 6.88 -12.88 16.39
N LEU A 314 7.30 -13.68 17.35
CA LEU A 314 6.62 -14.92 17.76
C LEU A 314 6.16 -14.80 19.21
N GLY A 315 4.86 -14.58 19.44
CA GLY A 315 4.28 -14.47 20.77
C GLY A 315 3.74 -13.13 21.12
#